data_f50fb5a1047704cd14e653503853907a
#
_entry.id   f50fb5a1047704cd14e653503853907a
#
_cell.length_a   1.000
_cell.length_b   1.000
_cell.length_c   1.000
_cell.angle_alpha   90.00
_cell.angle_beta   90.00
_cell.angle_gamma   90.00
#
_symmetry.space_group_name_H-M   'P 1'
#
loop_
_entity.id
_entity.type
_entity.pdbx_description
1 polymer ?
#
loop_
_entity_poly.entity_id
_entity_poly.type
_entity_poly.pdbx_seq_one_letter_code
_entity_poly.pdbx_strand_id
1 'polypeptide(L)'
;MPDTNALLTQWTFRNNGTPFSGADWNRLRRIAEGNPDPERIGAFGVGFYSLFSICEEPIVQSGDELMGFFWKGDSLFTRRAPAPAKETSENGMPWTTFLMALREPTPFPESPLTLCQFLATSLTFTSKVRSIRFFMDEQLLCRLEKHVGLPQILKPSRHLKPTSPEKLLCAQSLCASSLQVQVHVARFILLEAAAAAAREKPSLRQTLMSAFSKTAGAGIASMLSGAFGTRPAPTSETLAQDMRLDSAAQLETVHSALHLRIVSANIGVNVPASFAREIERSTKKGLPKSMPLHIVYMGQHELDATNAPEPTPSDIDAHVRVLFDGLMPRLDTQGRVFIGFRTHQTTSFAGHLAARFIPTVERESLDFVDRYCARWNTELLAIGGFVARAVYEHEMQRIGAEWADPSKRERVLDAALHTMRFFSFHRSSPSSR
;
A
#
# COMPACT_ATOMS: atom_id res chain seq x y z
N MET A 1 -17.03 4.82 23.70
CA MET A 1 -15.74 4.32 23.19
C MET A 1 -15.90 2.85 22.88
N PRO A 2 -15.46 2.33 21.74
CA PRO A 2 -15.41 0.90 21.58
C PRO A 2 -14.54 0.34 22.72
N ASP A 3 -15.02 -0.71 23.36
CA ASP A 3 -14.24 -1.35 24.41
C ASP A 3 -13.10 -2.14 23.77
N THR A 4 -11.92 -1.51 23.66
CA THR A 4 -10.71 -2.15 23.09
C THR A 4 -10.24 -3.36 23.90
N ASN A 5 -10.76 -3.55 25.12
CA ASN A 5 -10.54 -4.74 25.93
C ASN A 5 -11.59 -5.82 25.67
N ALA A 6 -12.67 -5.50 24.96
CA ALA A 6 -13.67 -6.49 24.59
C ALA A 6 -13.07 -7.50 23.60
N LEU A 7 -13.45 -8.75 23.81
CA LEU A 7 -13.04 -9.82 22.90
C LEU A 7 -13.93 -9.81 21.67
N LEU A 8 -13.30 -9.75 20.51
CA LEU A 8 -13.98 -9.85 19.21
C LEU A 8 -14.45 -11.30 19.00
N THR A 9 -15.70 -11.44 18.61
CA THR A 9 -16.30 -12.76 18.31
C THR A 9 -16.57 -12.96 16.83
N GLN A 10 -16.51 -11.87 16.05
CA GLN A 10 -16.81 -11.92 14.62
C GLN A 10 -15.98 -10.89 13.84
N TRP A 11 -15.52 -11.30 12.65
CA TRP A 11 -15.06 -10.38 11.60
C TRP A 11 -16.05 -10.34 10.46
N THR A 12 -16.31 -9.15 9.94
CA THR A 12 -17.12 -8.97 8.74
C THR A 12 -16.32 -8.19 7.71
N PHE A 13 -16.17 -8.76 6.51
CA PHE A 13 -15.59 -8.06 5.37
C PHE A 13 -16.68 -7.83 4.32
N ARG A 14 -16.76 -6.59 3.78
CA ARG A 14 -17.75 -6.23 2.75
C ARG A 14 -17.07 -5.53 1.59
N ASN A 15 -17.58 -5.77 0.37
CA ASN A 15 -17.24 -4.96 -0.79
C ASN A 15 -18.49 -4.76 -1.68
N ASN A 16 -18.52 -3.63 -2.37
CA ASN A 16 -19.60 -3.26 -3.30
C ASN A 16 -19.21 -3.47 -4.76
N GLY A 17 -18.38 -4.47 -5.02
CA GLY A 17 -18.05 -4.91 -6.37
C GLY A 17 -19.20 -5.63 -7.07
N THR A 18 -18.93 -6.14 -8.26
CA THR A 18 -19.90 -6.96 -8.99
C THR A 18 -20.27 -8.19 -8.18
N PRO A 19 -21.57 -8.47 -7.96
CA PRO A 19 -22.01 -9.69 -7.28
C PRO A 19 -21.49 -10.96 -7.93
N PHE A 20 -21.40 -12.02 -7.16
CA PHE A 20 -20.90 -13.30 -7.64
C PHE A 20 -21.83 -13.88 -8.72
N SER A 21 -21.23 -14.30 -9.82
CA SER A 21 -21.87 -15.12 -10.84
C SER A 21 -21.95 -16.59 -10.40
N GLY A 22 -22.74 -17.39 -11.12
CA GLY A 22 -22.77 -18.84 -10.90
C GLY A 22 -21.39 -19.50 -11.00
N ALA A 23 -20.51 -18.99 -11.88
CA ALA A 23 -19.13 -19.45 -12.01
C ALA A 23 -18.27 -19.08 -10.78
N ASP A 24 -18.49 -17.89 -10.19
CA ASP A 24 -17.79 -17.47 -8.96
C ASP A 24 -18.19 -18.35 -7.78
N TRP A 25 -19.48 -18.63 -7.61
CA TRP A 25 -19.99 -19.55 -6.61
C TRP A 25 -19.42 -20.96 -6.75
N ASN A 26 -19.30 -21.47 -7.96
CA ASN A 26 -18.72 -22.78 -8.22
C ASN A 26 -17.23 -22.83 -7.87
N ARG A 27 -16.47 -21.79 -8.22
CA ARG A 27 -15.05 -21.69 -7.84
C ARG A 27 -14.84 -21.60 -6.33
N LEU A 28 -15.73 -20.91 -5.63
CA LEU A 28 -15.64 -20.78 -4.17
C LEU A 28 -15.74 -22.14 -3.45
N ARG A 29 -16.43 -23.12 -4.07
CA ARG A 29 -16.58 -24.49 -3.53
C ARG A 29 -15.37 -25.39 -3.78
N ARG A 30 -14.45 -25.00 -4.66
CA ARG A 30 -13.36 -25.87 -5.12
C ARG A 30 -12.02 -25.33 -4.67
N ILE A 31 -11.35 -26.09 -3.81
CA ILE A 31 -10.01 -25.76 -3.32
C ILE A 31 -9.03 -25.86 -4.49
N ALA A 32 -8.10 -24.92 -4.56
CA ALA A 32 -7.05 -24.86 -5.56
C ALA A 32 -7.52 -24.73 -7.04
N GLU A 33 -8.79 -24.44 -7.28
CA GLU A 33 -9.26 -24.06 -8.60
C GLU A 33 -9.03 -22.55 -8.80
N GLY A 34 -7.90 -22.22 -9.42
CA GLY A 34 -7.52 -20.84 -9.72
C GLY A 34 -8.49 -20.17 -10.70
N ASN A 35 -8.45 -18.84 -10.75
CA ASN A 35 -9.17 -18.09 -11.77
C ASN A 35 -8.29 -17.99 -13.04
N PRO A 36 -8.72 -18.56 -14.18
CA PRO A 36 -7.97 -18.51 -15.43
C PRO A 36 -7.91 -17.10 -16.03
N ASP A 37 -8.79 -16.19 -15.61
CA ASP A 37 -8.84 -14.82 -16.09
C ASP A 37 -7.55 -14.08 -15.74
N PRO A 38 -6.74 -13.65 -16.72
CA PRO A 38 -5.50 -12.94 -16.48
C PRO A 38 -5.72 -11.56 -15.82
N GLU A 39 -6.92 -10.97 -15.92
CA GLU A 39 -7.23 -9.68 -15.31
C GLU A 39 -7.48 -9.78 -13.80
N ARG A 40 -7.74 -10.97 -13.26
CA ARG A 40 -8.04 -11.18 -11.84
C ARG A 40 -6.80 -11.61 -11.05
N ILE A 41 -6.66 -11.15 -9.80
CA ILE A 41 -5.47 -11.40 -8.95
C ILE A 41 -5.39 -12.86 -8.51
N GLY A 42 -6.52 -13.51 -8.17
CA GLY A 42 -6.54 -14.88 -7.66
C GLY A 42 -5.98 -15.89 -8.67
N ALA A 43 -4.82 -16.49 -8.39
CA ALA A 43 -4.18 -17.48 -9.27
C ALA A 43 -4.41 -18.91 -8.80
N PHE A 44 -4.28 -19.18 -7.50
CA PHE A 44 -4.19 -20.54 -6.97
C PHE A 44 -5.48 -21.08 -6.34
N GLY A 45 -6.53 -20.24 -6.22
CA GLY A 45 -7.82 -20.68 -5.64
C GLY A 45 -7.76 -20.99 -4.14
N VAL A 46 -6.71 -20.57 -3.43
CA VAL A 46 -6.53 -20.84 -2.00
C VAL A 46 -6.81 -19.63 -1.10
N GLY A 47 -6.89 -18.41 -1.69
CA GLY A 47 -7.04 -17.17 -0.90
C GLY A 47 -8.30 -17.16 -0.02
N PHE A 48 -9.42 -17.67 -0.51
CA PHE A 48 -10.65 -17.77 0.28
C PHE A 48 -10.45 -18.71 1.47
N TYR A 49 -9.76 -19.81 1.28
CA TYR A 49 -9.58 -20.82 2.32
C TYR A 49 -8.69 -20.38 3.47
N SER A 50 -7.98 -19.25 3.34
CA SER A 50 -7.27 -18.64 4.48
C SER A 50 -8.21 -18.19 5.61
N LEU A 51 -9.51 -17.98 5.33
CA LEU A 51 -10.52 -17.68 6.34
C LEU A 51 -10.63 -18.78 7.41
N PHE A 52 -10.38 -20.04 7.02
CA PHE A 52 -10.41 -21.16 7.95
C PHE A 52 -9.27 -21.16 8.98
N SER A 53 -8.31 -20.23 8.87
CA SER A 53 -7.32 -20.01 9.94
C SER A 53 -7.93 -19.38 11.19
N ILE A 54 -9.01 -18.63 11.05
CA ILE A 54 -9.65 -17.87 12.14
C ILE A 54 -11.13 -18.23 12.36
N CYS A 55 -11.79 -18.86 11.37
CA CYS A 55 -13.23 -19.15 11.38
C CYS A 55 -13.46 -20.57 10.87
N GLU A 56 -14.37 -21.34 11.50
CA GLU A 56 -14.70 -22.70 11.04
C GLU A 56 -15.86 -22.72 10.04
N GLU A 57 -16.82 -21.83 10.23
CA GLU A 57 -18.06 -21.81 9.47
C GLU A 57 -18.31 -20.43 8.83
N PRO A 58 -17.49 -20.03 7.85
CA PRO A 58 -17.72 -18.76 7.17
C PRO A 58 -19.01 -18.78 6.36
N ILE A 59 -19.70 -17.64 6.34
CA ILE A 59 -20.85 -17.41 5.49
C ILE A 59 -20.50 -16.32 4.48
N VAL A 60 -20.80 -16.57 3.22
CA VAL A 60 -20.62 -15.61 2.13
C VAL A 60 -21.99 -15.26 1.56
N GLN A 61 -22.32 -13.98 1.53
CA GLN A 61 -23.51 -13.44 0.87
C GLN A 61 -23.09 -12.58 -0.31
N SER A 62 -23.74 -12.75 -1.47
CA SER A 62 -23.48 -11.90 -2.63
C SER A 62 -24.75 -11.83 -3.52
N GLY A 63 -25.24 -10.62 -3.75
CA GLY A 63 -26.51 -10.43 -4.45
C GLY A 63 -27.67 -11.06 -3.67
N ASP A 64 -28.39 -11.97 -4.33
CA ASP A 64 -29.61 -12.62 -3.81
C ASP A 64 -29.35 -13.97 -3.16
N GLU A 65 -28.08 -14.35 -3.01
CA GLU A 65 -27.71 -15.68 -2.58
C GLU A 65 -26.68 -15.62 -1.45
N LEU A 66 -26.71 -16.63 -0.62
CA LEU A 66 -25.71 -16.90 0.39
C LEU A 66 -25.19 -18.34 0.32
N MET A 67 -23.97 -18.55 0.76
CA MET A 67 -23.35 -19.87 0.88
C MET A 67 -22.69 -19.97 2.25
N GLY A 68 -23.12 -20.96 3.04
CA GLY A 68 -22.47 -21.35 4.28
C GLY A 68 -21.52 -22.52 4.04
N PHE A 69 -20.44 -22.55 4.79
CA PHE A 69 -19.43 -23.60 4.81
C PHE A 69 -19.44 -24.24 6.21
N PHE A 70 -19.40 -25.53 6.30
CA PHE A 70 -19.42 -26.25 7.58
C PHE A 70 -18.75 -27.60 7.45
N TRP A 71 -18.18 -28.08 8.55
CA TRP A 71 -17.49 -29.33 8.62
C TRP A 71 -18.41 -30.46 9.10
N LYS A 72 -18.27 -31.64 8.50
CA LYS A 72 -18.84 -32.91 9.02
C LYS A 72 -17.72 -33.95 9.06
N GLY A 73 -17.20 -34.21 10.25
CA GLY A 73 -15.93 -34.93 10.39
C GLY A 73 -14.83 -34.20 9.64
N ASP A 74 -14.08 -34.91 8.79
CA ASP A 74 -12.95 -34.35 8.03
C ASP A 74 -13.35 -33.77 6.64
N SER A 75 -14.66 -33.67 6.37
CA SER A 75 -15.15 -33.21 5.07
C SER A 75 -15.83 -31.85 5.16
N LEU A 76 -15.43 -30.93 4.28
CA LEU A 76 -16.02 -29.59 4.15
C LEU A 76 -17.28 -29.67 3.26
N PHE A 77 -18.40 -29.24 3.80
CA PHE A 77 -19.68 -29.16 3.09
C PHE A 77 -20.05 -27.70 2.83
N THR A 78 -20.82 -27.47 1.77
CA THR A 78 -21.36 -26.16 1.44
C THR A 78 -22.86 -26.25 1.25
N ARG A 79 -23.59 -25.26 1.76
CA ARG A 79 -25.02 -25.10 1.52
C ARG A 79 -25.30 -23.73 0.94
N ARG A 80 -25.97 -23.70 -0.20
CA ARG A 80 -26.40 -22.47 -0.86
C ARG A 80 -27.86 -22.22 -0.60
N ALA A 81 -28.28 -21.00 -0.34
CA ALA A 81 -29.64 -20.60 -0.07
C ALA A 81 -29.89 -19.16 -0.59
N PRO A 82 -31.17 -18.78 -0.79
CA PRO A 82 -31.51 -17.38 -1.00
C PRO A 82 -31.10 -16.52 0.18
N ALA A 83 -30.59 -15.31 -0.09
CA ALA A 83 -30.24 -14.36 0.95
C ALA A 83 -31.51 -13.75 1.58
N PRO A 84 -31.58 -13.58 2.90
CA PRO A 84 -32.78 -13.08 3.59
C PRO A 84 -33.11 -11.63 3.27
N ALA A 85 -32.13 -10.80 2.98
CA ALA A 85 -32.30 -9.39 2.63
C ALA A 85 -31.17 -8.91 1.71
N LYS A 86 -31.51 -8.00 0.78
CA LYS A 86 -30.52 -7.26 -0.02
C LYS A 86 -30.07 -6.03 0.74
N GLU A 87 -28.88 -6.09 1.32
CA GLU A 87 -28.23 -4.87 1.74
C GLU A 87 -27.52 -4.24 0.53
N THR A 88 -27.83 -2.98 0.24
CA THR A 88 -27.21 -2.22 -0.84
C THR A 88 -26.28 -1.16 -0.28
N SER A 89 -25.21 -0.87 -1.04
CA SER A 89 -24.32 0.25 -0.77
C SER A 89 -24.98 1.58 -1.09
N GLU A 90 -24.36 2.68 -0.70
CA GLU A 90 -24.78 4.05 -1.01
C GLU A 90 -25.01 4.26 -2.53
N ASN A 91 -24.34 3.50 -3.39
CA ASN A 91 -24.46 3.54 -4.85
C ASN A 91 -25.51 2.54 -5.39
N GLY A 92 -26.36 1.95 -4.54
CA GLY A 92 -27.39 0.99 -4.94
C GLY A 92 -26.88 -0.39 -5.35
N MET A 93 -25.56 -0.63 -5.30
CA MET A 93 -24.98 -1.95 -5.57
C MET A 93 -25.12 -2.86 -4.35
N PRO A 94 -25.51 -4.14 -4.53
CA PRO A 94 -25.58 -5.09 -3.44
C PRO A 94 -24.18 -5.37 -2.88
N TRP A 95 -24.09 -5.53 -1.56
CA TRP A 95 -22.85 -5.92 -0.90
C TRP A 95 -22.53 -7.38 -1.14
N THR A 96 -21.26 -7.67 -1.37
CA THR A 96 -20.69 -9.00 -1.14
C THR A 96 -20.09 -8.99 0.26
N THR A 97 -20.62 -9.84 1.14
CA THR A 97 -20.29 -9.88 2.58
C THR A 97 -19.73 -11.25 2.95
N PHE A 98 -18.62 -11.24 3.68
CA PHE A 98 -18.00 -12.39 4.30
C PHE A 98 -18.19 -12.27 5.80
N LEU A 99 -18.95 -13.17 6.40
CA LEU A 99 -19.18 -13.26 7.84
C LEU A 99 -18.31 -14.39 8.40
N MET A 100 -17.49 -14.07 9.38
CA MET A 100 -16.51 -14.96 9.99
C MET A 100 -16.69 -14.95 11.50
N ALA A 101 -17.49 -15.90 12.02
CA ALA A 101 -17.52 -16.16 13.44
C ALA A 101 -16.17 -16.74 13.87
N LEU A 102 -15.49 -16.08 14.79
CA LEU A 102 -14.15 -16.48 15.22
C LEU A 102 -14.22 -17.76 16.04
N ARG A 103 -13.25 -18.67 15.85
CA ARG A 103 -13.11 -19.90 16.64
C ARG A 103 -13.00 -19.62 18.13
N GLU A 104 -12.18 -18.64 18.44
CA GLU A 104 -11.93 -18.17 19.80
C GLU A 104 -12.11 -16.66 19.82
N PRO A 105 -12.75 -16.12 20.85
CA PRO A 105 -12.78 -14.68 21.03
C PRO A 105 -11.36 -14.13 21.08
N THR A 106 -11.03 -13.18 20.23
CA THR A 106 -9.70 -12.58 20.11
C THR A 106 -9.73 -11.13 20.58
N PRO A 107 -8.66 -10.64 21.20
CA PRO A 107 -8.57 -9.23 21.55
C PRO A 107 -8.57 -8.37 20.30
N PHE A 108 -8.92 -7.10 20.46
CA PHE A 108 -8.74 -6.09 19.41
C PHE A 108 -7.27 -6.13 18.93
N PRO A 109 -6.99 -5.91 17.63
CA PRO A 109 -5.63 -5.96 17.11
C PRO A 109 -4.64 -5.18 17.97
N GLU A 110 -3.55 -5.80 18.37
CA GLU A 110 -2.51 -5.17 19.21
C GLU A 110 -1.95 -3.87 18.58
N SER A 111 -2.02 -3.78 17.25
CA SER A 111 -1.61 -2.58 16.51
C SER A 111 -2.64 -2.22 15.45
N PRO A 112 -3.73 -1.53 15.80
CA PRO A 112 -4.69 -1.02 14.83
C PRO A 112 -4.06 -0.05 13.83
N LEU A 113 -2.98 0.65 14.21
CA LEU A 113 -2.18 1.47 13.31
C LEU A 113 -1.57 0.64 12.17
N THR A 114 -0.96 -0.51 12.47
CA THR A 114 -0.38 -1.40 11.45
C THR A 114 -1.43 -1.89 10.45
N LEU A 115 -2.64 -2.18 10.92
CA LEU A 115 -3.76 -2.50 10.04
C LEU A 115 -4.11 -1.31 9.13
N CYS A 116 -4.22 -0.10 9.67
CA CYS A 116 -4.50 1.10 8.88
C CYS A 116 -3.39 1.39 7.85
N GLN A 117 -2.12 1.21 8.19
CA GLN A 117 -0.97 1.31 7.27
C GLN A 117 -1.07 0.29 6.12
N PHE A 118 -1.40 -0.96 6.45
CA PHE A 118 -1.62 -2.01 5.47
C PHE A 118 -2.78 -1.67 4.53
N LEU A 119 -3.90 -1.17 5.06
CA LEU A 119 -5.06 -0.77 4.27
C LEU A 119 -4.76 0.44 3.37
N ALA A 120 -4.00 1.45 3.85
CA ALA A 120 -3.57 2.60 3.06
C ALA A 120 -2.69 2.17 1.88
N THR A 121 -1.72 1.29 2.15
CA THR A 121 -0.85 0.73 1.13
C THR A 121 -1.64 -0.08 0.10
N SER A 122 -2.55 -0.95 0.55
CA SER A 122 -3.39 -1.78 -0.31
C SER A 122 -4.30 -0.92 -1.19
N LEU A 123 -4.93 0.12 -0.64
CA LEU A 123 -5.79 1.05 -1.38
C LEU A 123 -5.03 1.72 -2.53
N THR A 124 -3.80 2.14 -2.28
CA THR A 124 -2.98 2.88 -3.26
C THR A 124 -2.73 2.07 -4.52
N PHE A 125 -2.39 0.79 -4.38
CA PHE A 125 -1.99 -0.07 -5.51
C PHE A 125 -3.13 -0.92 -6.09
N THR A 126 -4.35 -0.82 -5.57
CA THR A 126 -5.52 -1.45 -6.19
C THR A 126 -6.11 -0.54 -7.28
N SER A 127 -6.53 -1.11 -8.41
CA SER A 127 -7.05 -0.32 -9.54
C SER A 127 -8.48 0.16 -9.34
N LYS A 128 -9.34 -0.63 -8.71
CA LYS A 128 -10.79 -0.39 -8.62
C LYS A 128 -11.26 0.16 -7.29
N VAL A 129 -10.59 -0.20 -6.19
CA VAL A 129 -10.97 0.26 -4.83
C VAL A 129 -10.66 1.74 -4.70
N ARG A 130 -11.63 2.51 -4.21
CA ARG A 130 -11.54 3.97 -4.01
C ARG A 130 -11.62 4.38 -2.55
N SER A 131 -12.28 3.57 -1.74
CA SER A 131 -12.42 3.83 -0.30
C SER A 131 -12.37 2.53 0.48
N ILE A 132 -11.78 2.58 1.66
CA ILE A 132 -11.79 1.51 2.65
C ILE A 132 -12.26 2.14 3.96
N ARG A 133 -13.18 1.48 4.64
CA ARG A 133 -13.67 1.88 5.96
C ARG A 133 -13.46 0.73 6.94
N PHE A 134 -12.93 1.05 8.09
CA PHE A 134 -12.71 0.10 9.18
C PHE A 134 -13.58 0.50 10.37
N PHE A 135 -14.40 -0.44 10.83
CA PHE A 135 -15.34 -0.26 11.92
C PHE A 135 -15.01 -1.21 13.06
N MET A 136 -15.34 -0.82 14.26
CA MET A 136 -15.52 -1.70 15.41
C MET A 136 -16.97 -1.51 15.88
N ASP A 137 -17.75 -2.58 15.84
CA ASP A 137 -19.20 -2.54 15.93
C ASP A 137 -19.79 -1.52 14.91
N GLU A 138 -20.52 -0.50 15.35
CA GLU A 138 -21.05 0.55 14.49
C GLU A 138 -20.13 1.78 14.41
N GLN A 139 -19.04 1.81 15.21
CA GLN A 139 -18.14 2.95 15.28
C GLN A 139 -17.10 2.92 14.16
N LEU A 140 -17.08 3.95 13.33
CA LEU A 140 -16.04 4.14 12.30
C LEU A 140 -14.73 4.54 12.97
N LEU A 141 -13.69 3.72 12.78
CA LEU A 141 -12.37 3.95 13.34
C LEU A 141 -11.37 4.51 12.34
N CYS A 142 -11.48 4.10 11.08
CA CYS A 142 -10.61 4.59 10.02
C CYS A 142 -11.36 4.62 8.69
N ARG A 143 -11.21 5.72 7.95
CA ARG A 143 -11.68 5.88 6.57
C ARG A 143 -10.50 6.31 5.71
N LEU A 144 -10.25 5.56 4.68
CA LEU A 144 -9.22 5.82 3.68
C LEU A 144 -9.88 6.08 2.33
N GLU A 145 -9.44 7.11 1.63
CA GLU A 145 -9.97 7.48 0.31
C GLU A 145 -8.84 7.76 -0.67
N LYS A 146 -9.01 7.30 -1.89
CA LYS A 146 -8.07 7.50 -2.98
C LYS A 146 -8.68 8.35 -4.08
N HIS A 147 -8.02 9.46 -4.37
CA HIS A 147 -8.37 10.37 -5.47
C HIS A 147 -7.26 10.35 -6.51
N VAL A 148 -7.64 10.10 -7.75
CA VAL A 148 -6.71 10.11 -8.89
C VAL A 148 -7.16 11.20 -9.84
N GLY A 149 -6.25 12.14 -10.13
CA GLY A 149 -6.49 13.23 -11.04
C GLY A 149 -6.59 12.79 -12.50
N LEU A 150 -6.93 13.73 -13.35
CA LEU A 150 -7.02 13.47 -14.80
C LEU A 150 -5.65 13.08 -15.36
N PRO A 151 -5.59 12.04 -16.21
CA PRO A 151 -4.35 11.61 -16.82
C PRO A 151 -3.86 12.62 -17.86
N GLN A 152 -2.57 12.94 -17.80
CA GLN A 152 -1.85 13.74 -18.77
C GLN A 152 -0.88 12.86 -19.56
N ILE A 153 -0.89 12.96 -20.87
CA ILE A 153 0.00 12.15 -21.71
C ILE A 153 1.45 12.59 -21.48
N LEU A 154 2.30 11.63 -21.15
CA LEU A 154 3.73 11.81 -21.02
C LEU A 154 4.42 11.26 -22.28
N LYS A 155 5.16 12.13 -22.99
CA LYS A 155 5.92 11.72 -24.17
C LYS A 155 7.39 11.51 -23.79
N PRO A 156 7.89 10.26 -23.84
CA PRO A 156 9.30 10.00 -23.58
C PRO A 156 10.19 10.62 -24.67
N SER A 157 11.42 10.95 -24.31
CA SER A 157 12.41 11.45 -25.26
C SER A 157 12.72 10.39 -26.32
N ARG A 158 12.96 10.85 -27.57
CA ARG A 158 13.14 9.99 -28.74
C ARG A 158 14.34 9.03 -28.64
N HIS A 159 15.35 9.35 -27.82
CA HIS A 159 16.53 8.50 -27.62
C HIS A 159 16.27 7.32 -26.69
N LEU A 160 15.18 7.35 -25.90
CA LEU A 160 14.79 6.26 -25.02
C LEU A 160 14.12 5.15 -25.82
N LYS A 161 14.59 3.91 -25.63
CA LYS A 161 14.00 2.74 -26.29
C LYS A 161 12.88 2.18 -25.42
N PRO A 162 11.61 2.15 -25.91
CA PRO A 162 10.45 1.70 -25.15
C PRO A 162 10.33 0.18 -25.06
N THR A 163 11.31 -0.56 -25.60
CA THR A 163 11.31 -2.03 -25.63
C THR A 163 12.28 -2.60 -24.59
N SER A 164 11.89 -3.68 -23.95
CA SER A 164 12.73 -4.43 -23.04
C SER A 164 13.92 -5.12 -23.78
N PRO A 165 14.98 -5.54 -23.08
CA PRO A 165 16.19 -6.08 -23.70
C PRO A 165 15.95 -7.25 -24.67
N GLU A 166 15.11 -8.21 -24.29
CA GLU A 166 14.75 -9.35 -25.14
C GLU A 166 13.54 -9.09 -26.04
N LYS A 167 13.01 -7.86 -26.05
CA LYS A 167 11.85 -7.40 -26.84
C LYS A 167 10.54 -8.14 -26.53
N LEU A 168 10.44 -8.76 -25.36
CA LEU A 168 9.21 -9.41 -24.89
C LEU A 168 8.14 -8.39 -24.52
N LEU A 169 8.56 -7.19 -24.11
CA LEU A 169 7.69 -6.12 -23.63
C LEU A 169 7.99 -4.81 -24.34
N CYS A 170 6.93 -3.99 -24.53
CA CYS A 170 7.05 -2.66 -25.14
C CYS A 170 6.11 -1.67 -24.47
N ALA A 171 6.63 -0.54 -24.00
CA ALA A 171 5.80 0.56 -23.52
C ALA A 171 5.14 1.28 -24.69
N GLN A 172 3.80 1.24 -24.76
CA GLN A 172 2.98 1.80 -25.82
C GLN A 172 2.53 3.23 -25.56
N SER A 173 2.19 3.53 -24.30
CA SER A 173 1.77 4.86 -23.86
C SER A 173 2.12 5.08 -22.39
N LEU A 174 2.36 6.34 -22.04
CA LEU A 174 2.60 6.79 -20.67
C LEU A 174 1.65 7.94 -20.35
N CYS A 175 1.06 7.89 -19.16
CA CYS A 175 0.22 8.95 -18.61
C CYS A 175 0.60 9.24 -17.18
N ALA A 176 0.71 10.51 -16.82
CA ALA A 176 0.93 10.98 -15.45
C ALA A 176 -0.36 11.51 -14.85
N SER A 177 -0.62 11.22 -13.57
CA SER A 177 -1.76 11.75 -12.82
C SER A 177 -1.31 12.13 -11.41
N SER A 178 -2.01 13.07 -10.78
CA SER A 178 -1.92 13.23 -9.33
C SER A 178 -2.60 12.06 -8.62
N LEU A 179 -2.08 11.70 -7.48
CA LEU A 179 -2.64 10.68 -6.61
C LEU A 179 -2.67 11.23 -5.19
N GLN A 180 -3.84 11.28 -4.59
CA GLN A 180 -4.01 11.69 -3.21
C GLN A 180 -4.61 10.53 -2.41
N VAL A 181 -4.03 10.23 -1.28
CA VAL A 181 -4.57 9.26 -0.30
C VAL A 181 -4.93 10.04 0.95
N GLN A 182 -6.21 10.14 1.22
CA GLN A 182 -6.75 10.80 2.41
C GLN A 182 -7.04 9.77 3.49
N VAL A 183 -6.78 10.13 4.72
CA VAL A 183 -7.11 9.32 5.90
C VAL A 183 -7.90 10.16 6.90
N HIS A 184 -8.94 9.54 7.43
CA HIS A 184 -9.67 9.99 8.61
C HIS A 184 -9.58 8.87 9.62
N VAL A 185 -8.98 9.12 10.77
CA VAL A 185 -8.69 8.08 11.75
C VAL A 185 -9.05 8.55 13.15
N ALA A 186 -9.62 7.67 13.96
CA ALA A 186 -9.91 7.97 15.37
C ALA A 186 -8.60 8.20 16.14
N ARG A 187 -8.56 9.28 16.91
CA ARG A 187 -7.37 9.78 17.62
C ARG A 187 -6.69 8.72 18.50
N PHE A 188 -7.47 7.86 19.17
CA PHE A 188 -6.92 6.83 20.05
C PHE A 188 -5.98 5.84 19.34
N ILE A 189 -6.24 5.53 18.04
CA ILE A 189 -5.36 4.65 17.25
C ILE A 189 -3.94 5.22 17.15
N LEU A 190 -3.84 6.53 17.01
CA LEU A 190 -2.56 7.23 16.93
C LEU A 190 -1.87 7.32 18.29
N LEU A 191 -2.64 7.54 19.35
CA LEU A 191 -2.13 7.61 20.72
C LEU A 191 -1.57 6.28 21.20
N GLU A 192 -2.27 5.17 20.94
CA GLU A 192 -1.78 3.83 21.26
C GLU A 192 -0.47 3.52 20.53
N ALA A 193 -0.38 3.89 19.26
CA ALA A 193 0.85 3.72 18.48
C ALA A 193 2.01 4.56 19.03
N ALA A 194 1.75 5.81 19.41
CA ALA A 194 2.74 6.69 20.00
C ALA A 194 3.23 6.16 21.36
N ALA A 195 2.32 5.62 22.15
CA ALA A 195 2.64 5.00 23.45
C ALA A 195 3.46 3.71 23.26
N ALA A 196 3.13 2.86 22.29
CA ALA A 196 3.90 1.67 21.95
C ALA A 196 5.33 2.02 21.49
N ALA A 197 5.45 2.99 20.58
CA ALA A 197 6.75 3.47 20.11
C ALA A 197 7.61 4.11 21.23
N ALA A 198 6.98 4.75 22.21
CA ALA A 198 7.66 5.29 23.38
C ALA A 198 8.16 4.18 24.32
N ARG A 199 7.44 3.06 24.42
CA ARG A 199 7.85 1.88 25.23
C ARG A 199 9.00 1.11 24.59
N GLU A 200 9.07 1.02 23.27
CA GLU A 200 10.15 0.32 22.56
C GLU A 200 11.50 1.09 22.55
N LYS A 201 11.48 2.40 22.73
CA LYS A 201 12.67 3.27 22.61
C LYS A 201 13.51 3.53 23.89
N PRO A 202 13.22 3.01 25.11
CA PRO A 202 14.00 3.41 26.28
C PRO A 202 15.44 2.89 26.33
N SER A 203 15.76 1.77 25.69
CA SER A 203 17.03 1.09 25.96
C SER A 203 18.25 1.67 25.24
N LEU A 204 18.14 2.07 23.97
CA LEU A 204 19.31 2.55 23.20
C LEU A 204 19.66 4.00 23.49
N ARG A 205 18.67 4.87 23.66
CA ARG A 205 18.88 6.29 23.93
C ARG A 205 19.33 6.55 25.37
N GLN A 206 18.75 5.83 26.34
CA GLN A 206 19.21 5.88 27.72
C GLN A 206 20.59 5.24 27.91
N THR A 207 20.89 4.16 27.19
CA THR A 207 22.20 3.52 27.21
C THR A 207 23.28 4.40 26.57
N LEU A 208 22.97 5.06 25.45
CA LEU A 208 23.87 6.05 24.82
C LEU A 208 24.03 7.31 25.69
N MET A 209 22.95 7.88 26.24
CA MET A 209 23.02 9.05 27.08
C MET A 209 23.71 8.75 28.42
N SER A 210 23.52 7.57 29.01
CA SER A 210 24.24 7.16 30.22
C SER A 210 25.71 6.83 29.94
N ALA A 211 26.07 6.36 28.77
CA ALA A 211 27.47 6.17 28.36
C ALA A 211 28.16 7.52 28.06
N PHE A 212 27.47 8.48 27.45
CA PHE A 212 28.02 9.82 27.22
C PHE A 212 28.04 10.71 28.46
N SER A 213 27.10 10.57 29.38
CA SER A 213 27.09 11.34 30.62
C SER A 213 28.22 10.96 31.58
N LYS A 214 28.82 9.79 31.43
CA LYS A 214 29.97 9.35 32.23
C LYS A 214 31.32 9.83 31.70
N THR A 215 31.37 10.37 30.45
CA THR A 215 32.64 10.71 29.76
C THR A 215 32.74 12.15 29.26
N ALA A 216 31.66 12.96 29.26
CA ALA A 216 31.72 14.33 28.72
C ALA A 216 30.95 15.31 29.61
N GLY A 217 31.66 16.39 30.02
CA GLY A 217 31.05 17.49 30.77
C GLY A 217 29.94 18.21 29.95
N ALA A 218 29.04 18.87 30.68
CA ALA A 218 27.77 19.46 30.24
C ALA A 218 27.78 20.40 29.00
N GLY A 219 28.94 20.70 28.46
CA GLY A 219 29.07 21.66 27.31
C GLY A 219 28.81 21.09 25.92
N ILE A 220 28.96 19.78 25.70
CA ILE A 220 28.86 19.16 24.38
C ILE A 220 27.42 18.70 24.05
N ALA A 221 26.62 18.39 25.06
CA ALA A 221 25.22 17.99 24.86
C ALA A 221 24.33 19.13 24.28
N SER A 222 24.66 20.38 24.58
CA SER A 222 23.93 21.55 24.06
C SER A 222 24.27 21.89 22.60
N MET A 223 25.48 21.57 22.12
CA MET A 223 25.86 21.83 20.73
C MET A 223 25.32 20.82 19.71
N LEU A 224 25.06 19.57 20.14
CA LEU A 224 24.51 18.52 19.28
C LEU A 224 22.99 18.61 19.09
N SER A 225 22.27 19.27 19.98
CA SER A 225 20.81 19.47 19.85
C SER A 225 20.44 20.56 18.81
N GLY A 226 21.38 21.43 18.47
CA GLY A 226 21.17 22.50 17.47
C GLY A 226 21.48 22.12 16.03
N ALA A 227 22.21 21.01 15.80
CA ALA A 227 22.69 20.65 14.45
C ALA A 227 21.75 19.68 13.69
N PHE A 228 20.82 19.03 14.36
CA PHE A 228 19.80 18.18 13.74
C PHE A 228 18.44 18.79 14.02
N GLY A 229 17.94 19.60 13.08
CA GLY A 229 16.61 20.22 13.10
C GLY A 229 15.44 19.21 13.05
N THR A 230 15.42 18.26 13.98
CA THR A 230 14.26 17.43 14.26
C THR A 230 13.45 18.11 15.34
N ARG A 231 12.19 18.49 15.04
CA ARG A 231 11.19 18.84 16.05
C ARG A 231 11.30 17.84 17.20
N PRO A 232 11.32 18.28 18.46
CA PRO A 232 11.35 17.36 19.59
C PRO A 232 10.19 16.39 19.49
N ALA A 233 10.50 15.10 19.61
CA ALA A 233 9.44 14.10 19.80
C ALA A 233 8.63 14.50 21.05
N PRO A 234 7.30 14.31 21.06
CA PRO A 234 6.46 14.67 22.18
C PRO A 234 7.03 14.02 23.45
N THR A 235 7.12 14.79 24.51
CA THR A 235 7.60 14.28 25.81
C THR A 235 6.61 13.26 26.35
N SER A 236 7.09 12.32 27.17
CA SER A 236 6.22 11.32 27.81
C SER A 236 5.07 11.94 28.63
N GLU A 237 5.23 13.20 29.07
CA GLU A 237 4.20 13.96 29.77
C GLU A 237 3.07 14.42 28.86
N THR A 238 3.38 14.89 27.63
CA THR A 238 2.37 15.27 26.64
C THR A 238 1.55 14.07 26.19
N LEU A 239 2.21 12.93 25.95
CA LEU A 239 1.51 11.67 25.61
C LEU A 239 0.64 11.17 26.76
N ALA A 240 1.11 11.28 28.02
CA ALA A 240 0.33 10.90 29.19
C ALA A 240 -0.86 11.82 29.43
N GLN A 241 -0.78 13.09 29.02
CA GLN A 241 -1.85 14.06 29.10
C GLN A 241 -2.89 13.80 28.01
N ASP A 242 -2.47 13.49 26.80
CA ASP A 242 -3.35 13.12 25.68
C ASP A 242 -4.06 11.76 25.93
N MET A 243 -3.42 10.81 26.62
CA MET A 243 -4.06 9.55 27.02
C MET A 243 -5.13 9.73 28.12
N ARG A 244 -5.19 10.89 28.79
CA ARG A 244 -6.22 11.23 29.80
C ARG A 244 -7.44 11.94 29.21
N LEU A 245 -7.50 12.09 27.90
CA LEU A 245 -8.66 12.65 27.23
C LEU A 245 -9.92 11.84 27.54
N ASP A 246 -11.05 12.52 27.60
CA ASP A 246 -12.32 11.83 27.74
C ASP A 246 -12.61 10.94 26.52
N SER A 247 -13.55 10.02 26.65
CA SER A 247 -13.88 9.07 25.60
C SER A 247 -14.32 9.74 24.29
N ALA A 248 -14.94 10.92 24.37
CA ALA A 248 -15.39 11.67 23.20
C ALA A 248 -14.20 12.25 22.43
N ALA A 249 -13.22 12.84 23.13
CA ALA A 249 -12.02 13.38 22.51
C ALA A 249 -11.12 12.28 21.88
N GLN A 250 -11.12 11.07 22.44
CA GLN A 250 -10.38 9.95 21.84
C GLN A 250 -10.99 9.42 20.54
N LEU A 251 -12.31 9.59 20.36
CA LEU A 251 -13.02 9.25 19.12
C LEU A 251 -13.03 10.39 18.11
N GLU A 252 -12.52 11.57 18.48
CA GLU A 252 -12.32 12.66 17.54
C GLU A 252 -11.55 12.17 16.32
N THR A 253 -12.01 12.54 15.13
CA THR A 253 -11.41 12.14 13.88
C THR A 253 -10.27 13.08 13.50
N VAL A 254 -9.10 12.55 13.36
CA VAL A 254 -7.94 13.26 12.84
C VAL A 254 -7.82 12.98 11.34
N HIS A 255 -7.54 14.02 10.57
CA HIS A 255 -7.43 13.96 9.12
C HIS A 255 -5.99 14.23 8.66
N SER A 256 -5.57 13.54 7.60
CA SER A 256 -4.34 13.87 6.87
C SER A 256 -4.44 13.39 5.43
N ALA A 257 -3.59 13.97 4.57
CA ALA A 257 -3.53 13.60 3.17
C ALA A 257 -2.08 13.42 2.71
N LEU A 258 -1.83 12.33 1.99
CA LEU A 258 -0.58 12.08 1.29
C LEU A 258 -0.77 12.43 -0.19
N HIS A 259 0.06 13.34 -0.69
CA HIS A 259 0.08 13.72 -2.10
C HIS A 259 1.22 13.00 -2.82
N LEU A 260 0.89 12.34 -3.91
CA LEU A 260 1.80 11.56 -4.74
C LEU A 260 1.55 11.84 -6.22
N ARG A 261 2.44 11.36 -7.05
CA ARG A 261 2.23 11.23 -8.49
C ARG A 261 2.28 9.77 -8.90
N ILE A 262 1.42 9.41 -9.84
CA ILE A 262 1.41 8.10 -10.45
C ILE A 262 1.63 8.25 -11.96
N VAL A 263 2.62 7.55 -12.49
CA VAL A 263 2.78 7.37 -13.93
C VAL A 263 2.38 5.95 -14.28
N SER A 264 1.42 5.86 -15.19
CA SER A 264 0.88 4.60 -15.69
C SER A 264 1.36 4.41 -17.13
N ALA A 265 2.03 3.30 -17.37
CA ALA A 265 2.43 2.86 -18.70
C ALA A 265 1.56 1.69 -19.13
N ASN A 266 1.06 1.71 -20.38
CA ASN A 266 0.47 0.53 -20.98
C ASN A 266 1.58 -0.28 -21.68
N ILE A 267 1.79 -1.50 -21.24
CA ILE A 267 2.85 -2.37 -21.72
C ILE A 267 2.27 -3.44 -22.63
N GLY A 268 2.62 -3.40 -23.92
CA GLY A 268 2.31 -4.47 -24.88
C GLY A 268 3.21 -5.69 -24.62
N VAL A 269 2.60 -6.86 -24.72
CA VAL A 269 3.26 -8.16 -24.49
C VAL A 269 3.42 -8.87 -25.83
N ASN A 270 4.67 -9.15 -26.20
CA ASN A 270 5.05 -9.84 -27.44
C ASN A 270 5.96 -11.02 -27.14
N VAL A 271 5.37 -12.12 -26.72
CA VAL A 271 6.10 -13.33 -26.32
C VAL A 271 5.85 -14.48 -27.30
N PRO A 272 6.83 -15.35 -27.54
CA PRO A 272 6.61 -16.59 -28.29
C PRO A 272 5.58 -17.51 -27.61
N ALA A 273 4.79 -18.24 -28.38
CA ALA A 273 3.79 -19.16 -27.84
C ALA A 273 4.36 -20.23 -26.89
N SER A 274 5.61 -20.66 -27.12
CA SER A 274 6.32 -21.57 -26.20
C SER A 274 6.58 -20.93 -24.84
N PHE A 275 7.01 -19.67 -24.82
CA PHE A 275 7.23 -18.92 -23.58
C PHE A 275 5.92 -18.71 -22.82
N ALA A 276 4.86 -18.31 -23.52
CA ALA A 276 3.53 -18.11 -22.93
C ALA A 276 3.01 -19.39 -22.24
N ARG A 277 3.16 -20.56 -22.90
CA ARG A 277 2.76 -21.85 -22.32
C ARG A 277 3.53 -22.22 -21.06
N GLU A 278 4.83 -21.92 -20.99
CA GLU A 278 5.62 -22.21 -19.79
C GLU A 278 5.24 -21.30 -18.62
N ILE A 279 5.00 -20.00 -18.88
CA ILE A 279 4.45 -19.10 -17.84
C ILE A 279 3.09 -19.58 -17.36
N GLU A 280 2.20 -19.98 -18.28
CA GLU A 280 0.87 -20.49 -17.91
C GLU A 280 0.97 -21.78 -17.09
N ARG A 281 1.90 -22.67 -17.44
CA ARG A 281 2.18 -23.89 -16.66
C ARG A 281 2.61 -23.59 -15.23
N SER A 282 3.52 -22.61 -15.05
CA SER A 282 4.06 -22.23 -13.73
C SER A 282 3.05 -21.43 -12.90
N THR A 283 2.34 -20.49 -13.52
CA THR A 283 1.48 -19.53 -12.82
C THR A 283 -0.01 -19.91 -12.81
N LYS A 284 -0.40 -20.90 -13.61
CA LYS A 284 -1.80 -21.28 -13.90
C LYS A 284 -2.60 -20.12 -14.55
N LYS A 285 -1.91 -19.17 -15.17
CA LYS A 285 -2.53 -18.00 -15.83
C LYS A 285 -1.87 -17.73 -17.18
N GLY A 286 -2.72 -17.48 -18.17
CA GLY A 286 -2.26 -16.98 -19.46
C GLY A 286 -1.72 -15.54 -19.36
N LEU A 287 -0.80 -15.20 -20.25
CA LEU A 287 -0.30 -13.84 -20.36
C LEU A 287 -1.30 -12.93 -21.08
N PRO A 288 -1.54 -11.71 -20.59
CA PRO A 288 -2.39 -10.74 -21.30
C PRO A 288 -1.67 -10.20 -22.53
N LYS A 289 -2.44 -9.65 -23.48
CA LYS A 289 -1.88 -8.94 -24.66
C LYS A 289 -1.24 -7.60 -24.29
N SER A 290 -1.76 -6.97 -23.25
CA SER A 290 -1.20 -5.75 -22.65
C SER A 290 -1.51 -5.70 -21.16
N MET A 291 -0.73 -4.92 -20.42
CA MET A 291 -0.90 -4.78 -18.97
C MET A 291 -0.41 -3.42 -18.50
N PRO A 292 -0.96 -2.90 -17.37
CA PRO A 292 -0.45 -1.68 -16.79
C PRO A 292 0.84 -1.93 -16.00
N LEU A 293 1.71 -0.92 -16.03
CA LEU A 293 2.84 -0.75 -15.12
C LEU A 293 2.73 0.64 -14.53
N HIS A 294 2.92 0.76 -13.22
CA HIS A 294 2.81 2.03 -12.52
C HIS A 294 4.10 2.35 -11.77
N ILE A 295 4.50 3.61 -11.83
CA ILE A 295 5.49 4.20 -10.91
C ILE A 295 4.75 5.21 -10.04
N VAL A 296 4.91 5.05 -8.72
CA VAL A 296 4.40 6.01 -7.72
C VAL A 296 5.59 6.73 -7.12
N TYR A 297 5.56 8.05 -7.15
CA TYR A 297 6.65 8.89 -6.68
C TYR A 297 6.12 10.19 -6.06
N MET A 298 7.01 10.93 -5.43
CA MET A 298 6.72 12.21 -4.79
C MET A 298 7.68 13.26 -5.34
N GLY A 299 7.17 14.24 -6.08
CA GLY A 299 7.92 15.42 -6.47
C GLY A 299 7.97 16.46 -5.35
N GLN A 300 8.75 17.54 -5.53
CA GLN A 300 8.85 18.60 -4.53
C GLN A 300 7.48 19.22 -4.21
N HIS A 301 6.65 19.45 -5.23
CA HIS A 301 5.31 20.01 -5.04
C HIS A 301 4.40 19.11 -4.20
N GLU A 302 4.43 17.80 -4.43
CA GLU A 302 3.68 16.81 -3.65
C GLU A 302 4.21 16.71 -2.21
N LEU A 303 5.53 16.84 -2.04
CA LEU A 303 6.16 16.89 -0.72
C LEU A 303 5.71 18.13 0.05
N ASP A 304 5.73 19.30 -0.58
CA ASP A 304 5.30 20.56 0.01
C ASP A 304 3.81 20.50 0.38
N ALA A 305 2.96 19.98 -0.51
CA ALA A 305 1.54 19.80 -0.28
C ALA A 305 1.25 18.82 0.88
N THR A 306 2.02 17.73 0.98
CA THR A 306 1.91 16.76 2.09
C THR A 306 2.38 17.37 3.41
N ASN A 307 3.37 18.28 3.37
CA ASN A 307 3.94 18.94 4.55
C ASN A 307 3.25 20.25 4.90
N ALA A 308 2.26 20.69 4.11
CA ALA A 308 1.52 21.91 4.41
C ALA A 308 0.89 21.80 5.82
N PRO A 309 0.98 22.86 6.64
CA PRO A 309 0.39 22.87 7.97
C PRO A 309 -1.15 22.77 7.85
N GLU A 310 -1.74 21.86 8.61
CA GLU A 310 -3.19 21.85 8.78
C GLU A 310 -3.68 23.14 9.48
N PRO A 311 -4.92 23.57 9.22
CA PRO A 311 -5.46 24.82 9.79
C PRO A 311 -5.47 24.85 11.32
N THR A 312 -5.50 23.71 11.97
CA THR A 312 -5.44 23.54 13.43
C THR A 312 -4.33 22.53 13.75
N PRO A 313 -3.05 22.97 13.85
CA PRO A 313 -1.97 22.06 14.15
C PRO A 313 -2.13 21.51 15.56
N SER A 314 -2.40 20.22 15.69
CA SER A 314 -2.28 19.48 16.94
C SER A 314 -0.96 18.69 16.93
N ASP A 315 -0.37 18.44 18.09
CA ASP A 315 0.83 17.61 18.21
C ASP A 315 0.64 16.20 17.62
N ILE A 316 -0.61 15.79 17.42
CA ILE A 316 -1.03 14.52 16.86
C ILE A 316 -0.88 14.49 15.33
N ASP A 317 -0.89 15.63 14.64
CA ASP A 317 -0.77 15.68 13.17
C ASP A 317 0.55 15.08 12.68
N ALA A 318 1.61 15.19 13.48
CA ALA A 318 2.87 14.51 13.20
C ALA A 318 2.74 12.98 13.24
N HIS A 319 1.83 12.45 14.08
CA HIS A 319 1.60 11.01 14.22
C HIS A 319 0.70 10.44 13.13
N VAL A 320 -0.21 11.25 12.54
CA VAL A 320 -1.06 10.80 11.42
C VAL A 320 -0.21 10.40 10.22
N ARG A 321 0.92 11.06 9.99
CA ARG A 321 1.84 10.73 8.88
C ARG A 321 2.46 9.36 8.99
N VAL A 322 2.56 8.81 10.19
CA VAL A 322 3.03 7.44 10.42
C VAL A 322 2.14 6.43 9.69
N LEU A 323 0.86 6.75 9.47
CA LEU A 323 -0.05 5.91 8.66
C LEU A 323 0.44 5.67 7.23
N PHE A 324 1.26 6.56 6.71
CA PHE A 324 1.79 6.48 5.35
C PHE A 324 3.23 5.95 5.27
N ASP A 325 3.85 5.53 6.38
CA ASP A 325 5.27 5.13 6.44
C ASP A 325 5.65 4.07 5.40
N GLY A 326 4.79 3.09 5.15
CA GLY A 326 5.04 2.06 4.15
C GLY A 326 4.79 2.49 2.71
N LEU A 327 4.17 3.66 2.51
CA LEU A 327 3.70 4.17 1.24
C LEU A 327 4.45 5.42 0.80
N MET A 328 4.88 6.25 1.74
CA MET A 328 5.56 7.51 1.44
C MET A 328 6.97 7.24 0.93
N PRO A 329 7.29 7.60 -0.33
CA PRO A 329 8.64 7.48 -0.85
C PRO A 329 9.59 8.41 -0.09
N ARG A 330 10.71 7.89 0.38
CA ARG A 330 11.72 8.65 1.14
C ARG A 330 13.03 8.67 0.38
N LEU A 331 13.71 9.82 0.39
CA LEU A 331 15.00 10.02 -0.31
C LEU A 331 16.14 9.17 0.28
N ASP A 332 16.03 8.79 1.55
CA ASP A 332 17.00 7.99 2.28
C ASP A 332 16.79 6.48 2.15
N THR A 333 15.70 6.07 1.51
CA THR A 333 15.33 4.66 1.36
C THR A 333 15.01 4.33 -0.09
N GLN A 334 15.16 3.05 -0.44
CA GLN A 334 14.70 2.55 -1.72
C GLN A 334 13.18 2.32 -1.70
N GLY A 335 12.54 2.57 -2.83
CA GLY A 335 11.16 2.19 -3.05
C GLY A 335 10.96 0.67 -3.05
N ARG A 336 9.72 0.24 -3.19
CA ARG A 336 9.34 -1.18 -3.19
C ARG A 336 8.63 -1.56 -4.48
N VAL A 337 8.75 -2.86 -4.81
CA VAL A 337 7.98 -3.46 -5.89
C VAL A 337 6.67 -4.01 -5.34
N PHE A 338 5.57 -3.76 -6.05
CA PHE A 338 4.21 -4.16 -5.71
C PHE A 338 3.59 -5.04 -6.79
N ILE A 339 2.85 -6.07 -6.37
CA ILE A 339 2.06 -6.96 -7.24
C ILE A 339 0.58 -6.92 -6.80
N GLY A 340 0.03 -5.72 -6.58
CA GLY A 340 -1.22 -5.52 -5.84
C GLY A 340 -1.05 -5.65 -4.32
N PHE A 341 0.08 -6.16 -3.85
CA PHE A 341 0.55 -6.21 -2.46
C PHE A 341 2.04 -5.87 -2.43
N ARG A 342 2.54 -5.47 -1.26
CA ARG A 342 3.95 -5.12 -1.06
C ARG A 342 4.81 -6.37 -1.07
N THR A 343 5.93 -6.33 -1.80
CA THR A 343 6.96 -7.38 -1.76
C THR A 343 8.20 -6.91 -0.98
N HIS A 344 9.11 -7.83 -0.68
CA HIS A 344 10.42 -7.51 -0.12
C HIS A 344 11.38 -6.91 -1.16
N GLN A 345 11.06 -7.06 -2.46
CA GLN A 345 11.89 -6.52 -3.53
C GLN A 345 11.89 -4.99 -3.50
N THR A 346 13.10 -4.41 -3.51
CA THR A 346 13.29 -2.96 -3.62
C THR A 346 13.42 -2.53 -5.08
N THR A 347 13.08 -1.26 -5.35
CA THR A 347 13.49 -0.57 -6.57
C THR A 347 14.90 0.02 -6.36
N SER A 348 15.57 0.40 -7.44
CA SER A 348 16.87 1.06 -7.32
C SER A 348 16.80 2.56 -7.06
N PHE A 349 15.61 3.13 -6.90
CA PHE A 349 15.35 4.55 -6.65
C PHE A 349 14.29 4.72 -5.54
N ALA A 350 13.98 5.94 -5.11
CA ALA A 350 13.07 6.16 -4.00
C ALA A 350 11.60 5.83 -4.32
N GLY A 351 11.20 5.80 -5.59
CA GLY A 351 9.80 5.54 -6.00
C GLY A 351 9.42 4.08 -5.98
N HIS A 352 8.12 3.82 -5.88
CA HIS A 352 7.54 2.48 -5.91
C HIS A 352 7.19 2.07 -7.34
N LEU A 353 7.36 0.78 -7.64
CA LEU A 353 7.04 0.17 -8.93
C LEU A 353 5.95 -0.88 -8.74
N ALA A 354 4.86 -0.79 -9.49
CA ALA A 354 3.78 -1.77 -9.46
C ALA A 354 3.50 -2.32 -10.86
N ALA A 355 3.52 -3.64 -11.01
CA ALA A 355 3.22 -4.32 -12.27
C ALA A 355 2.81 -5.78 -12.02
N ARG A 356 2.51 -6.52 -13.08
CA ARG A 356 2.21 -7.95 -13.02
C ARG A 356 3.49 -8.79 -12.98
N PHE A 357 4.30 -8.56 -11.98
CA PHE A 357 5.40 -9.43 -11.66
C PHE A 357 4.89 -10.80 -11.21
N ILE A 358 5.68 -11.82 -11.39
CA ILE A 358 5.39 -13.16 -10.90
C ILE A 358 6.11 -13.33 -9.55
N PRO A 359 5.36 -13.50 -8.45
CA PRO A 359 5.93 -13.69 -7.12
C PRO A 359 6.36 -15.14 -6.89
N THR A 360 7.17 -15.34 -5.85
CA THR A 360 7.37 -16.65 -5.21
C THR A 360 6.04 -17.18 -4.63
N VAL A 361 6.02 -18.45 -4.26
CA VAL A 361 4.82 -19.11 -3.69
C VAL A 361 4.35 -18.43 -2.43
N GLU A 362 5.27 -17.95 -1.59
CA GLU A 362 5.03 -17.21 -0.35
C GLU A 362 4.51 -15.78 -0.60
N ARG A 363 4.61 -15.30 -1.85
CA ARG A 363 4.24 -13.95 -2.29
C ARG A 363 5.02 -12.80 -1.63
N GLU A 364 6.18 -13.10 -1.10
CA GLU A 364 7.03 -12.12 -0.41
C GLU A 364 8.04 -11.45 -1.35
N SER A 365 8.45 -12.14 -2.40
CA SER A 365 9.49 -11.69 -3.35
C SER A 365 9.11 -12.00 -4.79
N LEU A 366 9.86 -11.44 -5.74
CA LEU A 366 9.77 -11.81 -7.15
C LEU A 366 10.44 -13.19 -7.36
N ASP A 367 9.81 -14.02 -8.19
CA ASP A 367 10.40 -15.33 -8.55
C ASP A 367 11.52 -15.13 -9.57
N PHE A 368 12.75 -15.42 -9.13
CA PHE A 368 13.96 -15.48 -9.97
C PHE A 368 14.55 -16.90 -10.03
N VAL A 369 13.84 -17.91 -9.49
CA VAL A 369 14.28 -19.30 -9.46
C VAL A 369 13.82 -20.03 -10.73
N ASP A 370 12.53 -19.94 -11.06
CA ASP A 370 12.03 -20.45 -12.34
C ASP A 370 12.58 -19.58 -13.50
N ARG A 371 13.22 -20.21 -14.49
CA ARG A 371 13.91 -19.50 -15.57
C ARG A 371 12.97 -18.61 -16.41
N TYR A 372 11.72 -19.00 -16.61
CA TYR A 372 10.76 -18.23 -17.39
C TYR A 372 10.18 -17.08 -16.57
N CYS A 373 9.87 -17.33 -15.29
CA CYS A 373 9.46 -16.31 -14.35
C CYS A 373 10.56 -15.27 -14.14
N ALA A 374 11.82 -15.71 -13.99
CA ALA A 374 12.97 -14.83 -13.88
C ALA A 374 13.14 -13.92 -15.11
N ARG A 375 13.03 -14.47 -16.33
CA ARG A 375 13.08 -13.66 -17.56
C ARG A 375 11.95 -12.66 -17.62
N TRP A 376 10.71 -13.07 -17.33
CA TRP A 376 9.56 -12.18 -17.30
C TRP A 376 9.77 -11.03 -16.29
N ASN A 377 10.16 -11.33 -15.08
CA ASN A 377 10.41 -10.34 -14.04
C ASN A 377 11.56 -9.40 -14.40
N THR A 378 12.63 -9.90 -15.00
CA THR A 378 13.77 -9.10 -15.48
C THR A 378 13.33 -8.11 -16.58
N GLU A 379 12.56 -8.58 -17.56
CA GLU A 379 12.04 -7.75 -18.63
C GLU A 379 11.10 -6.63 -18.10
N LEU A 380 10.25 -6.96 -17.10
CA LEU A 380 9.41 -5.97 -16.44
C LEU A 380 10.22 -4.94 -15.65
N LEU A 381 11.26 -5.35 -14.94
CA LEU A 381 12.15 -4.42 -14.24
C LEU A 381 12.86 -3.48 -15.22
N ALA A 382 13.31 -4.01 -16.38
CA ALA A 382 13.93 -3.19 -17.42
C ALA A 382 12.96 -2.14 -18.00
N ILE A 383 11.70 -2.51 -18.25
CA ILE A 383 10.65 -1.55 -18.64
C ILE A 383 10.36 -0.56 -17.50
N GLY A 384 10.35 -1.00 -16.24
CA GLY A 384 10.26 -0.11 -15.09
C GLY A 384 11.36 0.94 -15.08
N GLY A 385 12.59 0.56 -15.39
CA GLY A 385 13.75 1.46 -15.54
C GLY A 385 13.55 2.47 -16.68
N PHE A 386 13.04 2.03 -17.85
CA PHE A 386 12.69 2.93 -18.95
C PHE A 386 11.64 3.95 -18.52
N VAL A 387 10.56 3.53 -17.85
CA VAL A 387 9.50 4.43 -17.38
C VAL A 387 10.06 5.42 -16.34
N ALA A 388 10.89 4.95 -15.38
CA ALA A 388 11.52 5.82 -14.39
C ALA A 388 12.39 6.89 -15.06
N ARG A 389 13.16 6.53 -16.08
CA ARG A 389 13.98 7.49 -16.84
C ARG A 389 13.11 8.49 -17.61
N ALA A 390 12.04 8.03 -18.24
CA ALA A 390 11.11 8.92 -18.95
C ALA A 390 10.44 9.94 -17.99
N VAL A 391 10.07 9.47 -16.78
CA VAL A 391 9.52 10.35 -15.73
C VAL A 391 10.56 11.38 -15.28
N TYR A 392 11.78 10.96 -14.99
CA TYR A 392 12.87 11.86 -14.62
C TYR A 392 13.08 12.97 -15.65
N GLU A 393 13.19 12.61 -16.93
CA GLU A 393 13.39 13.58 -18.01
C GLU A 393 12.21 14.55 -18.15
N HIS A 394 11.00 14.04 -18.03
CA HIS A 394 9.78 14.85 -18.07
C HIS A 394 9.73 15.86 -16.91
N GLU A 395 10.01 15.41 -15.68
CA GLU A 395 10.05 16.31 -14.52
C GLU A 395 11.16 17.37 -14.66
N MET A 396 12.35 16.99 -15.09
CA MET A 396 13.44 17.95 -15.31
C MET A 396 13.09 18.97 -16.40
N GLN A 397 12.40 18.56 -17.49
CA GLN A 397 11.93 19.50 -18.52
C GLN A 397 10.86 20.45 -17.97
N ARG A 398 9.92 19.95 -17.18
CA ARG A 398 8.87 20.75 -16.54
C ARG A 398 9.47 21.79 -15.58
N ILE A 399 10.40 21.36 -14.72
CA ILE A 399 11.12 22.24 -13.79
C ILE A 399 11.94 23.29 -14.56
N GLY A 400 12.65 22.87 -15.60
CA GLY A 400 13.47 23.75 -16.43
C GLY A 400 12.66 24.83 -17.16
N ALA A 401 11.40 24.56 -17.52
CA ALA A 401 10.53 25.54 -18.14
C ALA A 401 10.21 26.75 -17.22
N GLU A 402 10.25 26.56 -15.91
CA GLU A 402 10.03 27.62 -14.91
C GLU A 402 11.30 28.46 -14.64
N TRP A 403 12.47 28.03 -15.10
CA TRP A 403 13.76 28.72 -14.86
C TRP A 403 13.85 30.14 -15.40
N ALA A 404 13.11 30.44 -16.45
CA ALA A 404 13.09 31.76 -17.08
C ALA A 404 12.54 32.85 -16.15
N ASP A 405 11.73 32.49 -15.14
CA ASP A 405 11.19 33.42 -14.16
C ASP A 405 12.17 33.59 -12.97
N PRO A 406 12.81 34.80 -12.82
CA PRO A 406 13.76 35.02 -11.74
C PRO A 406 13.21 34.81 -10.32
N SER A 407 11.91 35.07 -10.14
CA SER A 407 11.23 34.93 -8.84
C SER A 407 11.08 33.47 -8.37
N LYS A 408 11.21 32.51 -9.28
CA LYS A 408 11.04 31.07 -9.01
C LYS A 408 12.35 30.29 -8.93
N ARG A 409 13.50 30.92 -9.19
CA ARG A 409 14.77 30.21 -9.35
C ARG A 409 15.18 29.36 -8.16
N GLU A 410 15.02 29.85 -6.93
CA GLU A 410 15.34 29.07 -5.72
C GLU A 410 14.47 27.81 -5.64
N ARG A 411 13.16 27.96 -5.80
CA ARG A 411 12.20 26.83 -5.82
C ARG A 411 12.49 25.85 -6.95
N VAL A 412 12.89 26.33 -8.12
CA VAL A 412 13.28 25.51 -9.27
C VAL A 412 14.53 24.70 -8.96
N LEU A 413 15.53 25.29 -8.29
CA LEU A 413 16.72 24.56 -7.84
C LEU A 413 16.39 23.47 -6.84
N ASP A 414 15.58 23.78 -5.85
CA ASP A 414 15.16 22.78 -4.84
C ASP A 414 14.38 21.62 -5.50
N ALA A 415 13.48 21.93 -6.40
CA ALA A 415 12.73 20.91 -7.15
C ALA A 415 13.64 20.04 -8.03
N ALA A 416 14.65 20.66 -8.68
CA ALA A 416 15.62 19.93 -9.49
C ALA A 416 16.49 19.01 -8.63
N LEU A 417 17.02 19.52 -7.51
CA LEU A 417 17.82 18.73 -6.55
C LEU A 417 17.01 17.59 -5.96
N HIS A 418 15.76 17.83 -5.58
CA HIS A 418 14.85 16.79 -5.09
C HIS A 418 14.66 15.69 -6.14
N THR A 419 14.36 16.08 -7.40
CA THR A 419 14.14 15.15 -8.49
C THR A 419 15.39 14.33 -8.79
N MET A 420 16.57 14.96 -8.81
CA MET A 420 17.83 14.26 -8.99
C MET A 420 18.10 13.23 -7.90
N ARG A 421 17.89 13.61 -6.63
CA ARG A 421 18.05 12.69 -5.48
C ARG A 421 17.02 11.56 -5.52
N PHE A 422 15.78 11.88 -5.86
CA PHE A 422 14.68 10.92 -5.87
C PHE A 422 14.90 9.80 -6.89
N PHE A 423 15.38 10.15 -8.09
CA PHE A 423 15.68 9.21 -9.17
C PHE A 423 17.13 8.75 -9.20
N SER A 424 17.94 9.05 -8.18
CA SER A 424 19.28 8.50 -8.03
C SER A 424 19.21 6.99 -7.83
N PHE A 425 20.07 6.26 -8.54
CA PHE A 425 20.17 4.81 -8.37
C PHE A 425 21.06 4.46 -7.18
N HIS A 426 20.49 3.72 -6.25
CA HIS A 426 21.22 3.10 -5.15
C HIS A 426 21.63 1.69 -5.55
N ARG A 427 22.87 1.28 -5.27
CA ARG A 427 23.27 -0.11 -5.42
C ARG A 427 22.40 -0.97 -4.50
N SER A 428 21.74 -1.97 -5.07
CA SER A 428 21.01 -2.96 -4.27
C SER A 428 21.98 -3.69 -3.33
N SER A 429 21.56 -3.88 -2.08
CA SER A 429 22.31 -4.74 -1.14
C SER A 429 22.45 -6.16 -1.72
N PRO A 430 23.58 -6.88 -1.48
CA PRO A 430 23.75 -8.26 -1.92
C PRO A 430 22.65 -9.22 -1.46
N SER A 431 21.95 -8.88 -0.36
CA SER A 431 20.78 -9.63 0.14
C SER A 431 19.50 -9.43 -0.67
N SER A 432 19.51 -8.56 -1.66
CA SER A 432 18.38 -8.29 -2.56
C SER A 432 18.53 -8.94 -3.94
N ARG A 433 19.48 -9.87 -4.05
CA ARG A 433 19.67 -10.68 -5.28
C ARG A 433 18.79 -11.90 -5.29
#